data_e59f23102f3b14f918e389a8f944f09e
#
_entry.id   e59f23102f3b14f918e389a8f944f09e
#
_cell.length_a   1.000
_cell.length_b   1.000
_cell.length_c   1.000
_cell.angle_alpha   90.00
_cell.angle_beta   90.00
_cell.angle_gamma   90.00
#
_symmetry.space_group_name_H-M   'P 1'
#
loop_
_entity.id
_entity.type
_entity.pdbx_description
1 polymer ?
#
loop_
_entity_poly.entity_id
_entity_poly.type
_entity_poly.pdbx_seq_one_letter_code
_entity_poly.pdbx_strand_id
1 'polypeptide(L)'
;MTFEEQFIGNWSLISMSSQDSDGNIVYPFGKNPTGIITYTKSGRISVHIMENNRPIFTSQDQHNGSDTEIRNAFEGYVAYSGTYTISKEEGKVYHHIETCLFPNW
;
A
#
# COMPACT_ATOMS: atom_id res chain seq x y z
N MET A 1 3.90 20.74 18.27
CA MET A 1 3.82 19.98 17.01
C MET A 1 2.54 20.38 16.29
N THR A 2 2.63 20.78 15.03
CA THR A 2 1.47 21.13 14.23
C THR A 2 0.69 19.86 13.84
N PHE A 3 -0.55 20.03 13.39
CA PHE A 3 -1.37 18.93 12.91
C PHE A 3 -0.66 18.20 11.75
N GLU A 4 -0.10 18.95 10.82
CA GLU A 4 0.60 18.41 9.67
C GLU A 4 1.88 17.65 10.08
N GLU A 5 2.62 18.15 11.05
CA GLU A 5 3.84 17.52 11.51
C GLU A 5 3.60 16.16 12.16
N GLN A 6 2.40 15.90 12.65
CA GLN A 6 2.07 14.63 13.27
C GLN A 6 2.04 13.46 12.26
N PHE A 7 1.93 13.74 10.97
CA PHE A 7 1.95 12.73 9.93
C PHE A 7 3.36 12.34 9.49
N ILE A 8 4.35 13.22 9.73
CA ILE A 8 5.71 13.00 9.24
C ILE A 8 6.33 11.78 9.91
N GLY A 9 6.91 10.90 9.11
CA GLY A 9 7.59 9.70 9.58
C GLY A 9 7.23 8.46 8.80
N ASN A 10 7.64 7.32 9.33
CA ASN A 10 7.36 6.01 8.79
C ASN A 10 6.32 5.31 9.67
N TRP A 11 5.24 4.86 9.07
CA TRP A 11 4.14 4.22 9.77
C TRP A 11 4.01 2.78 9.30
N SER A 12 4.14 1.83 10.23
CA SER A 12 3.97 0.41 9.92
C SER A 12 2.49 0.04 9.96
N LEU A 13 2.08 -0.75 8.97
CA LEU A 13 0.72 -1.29 8.93
C LEU A 13 0.55 -2.37 10.00
N ILE A 14 -0.48 -2.25 10.82
CA ILE A 14 -0.82 -3.28 11.82
C ILE A 14 -1.74 -4.33 11.18
N SER A 15 -2.82 -3.86 10.53
CA SER A 15 -3.78 -4.76 9.90
C SER A 15 -4.56 -3.99 8.84
N MET A 16 -5.12 -4.73 7.90
CA MET A 16 -5.98 -4.16 6.87
C MET A 16 -7.13 -5.13 6.62
N SER A 17 -8.34 -4.66 6.82
CA SER A 17 -9.54 -5.47 6.61
C SER A 17 -10.63 -4.64 5.96
N SER A 18 -11.58 -5.33 5.35
CA SER A 18 -12.78 -4.72 4.80
C SER A 18 -13.97 -5.65 5.03
N GLN A 19 -15.17 -5.19 4.69
CA GLN A 19 -16.35 -6.03 4.76
C GLN A 19 -16.84 -6.34 3.35
N ASP A 20 -17.25 -7.60 3.13
CA ASP A 20 -17.87 -7.97 1.86
C ASP A 20 -19.36 -7.56 1.87
N SER A 21 -20.08 -7.89 0.78
CA SER A 21 -21.50 -7.55 0.64
C SER A 21 -22.39 -8.18 1.71
N ASP A 22 -21.94 -9.30 2.31
CA ASP A 22 -22.69 -10.01 3.35
C ASP A 22 -22.29 -9.57 4.76
N GLY A 23 -21.40 -8.57 4.88
CA GLY A 23 -20.95 -8.06 6.18
C GLY A 23 -19.81 -8.85 6.81
N ASN A 24 -19.26 -9.84 6.10
CA ASN A 24 -18.14 -10.64 6.61
C ASN A 24 -16.83 -9.86 6.50
N ILE A 25 -15.96 -10.02 7.52
CA ILE A 25 -14.65 -9.38 7.50
C ILE A 25 -13.72 -10.15 6.58
N VAL A 26 -13.10 -9.45 5.65
CA VAL A 26 -12.10 -10.02 4.74
C VAL A 26 -10.77 -9.30 4.90
N TYR A 27 -9.69 -10.00 4.62
CA TYR A 27 -8.33 -9.49 4.73
C TYR A 27 -7.67 -9.55 3.34
N PRO A 28 -7.75 -8.47 2.54
CA PRO A 28 -7.29 -8.49 1.14
C PRO A 28 -5.81 -8.86 0.99
N PHE A 29 -4.99 -8.56 2.00
CA PHE A 29 -3.55 -8.85 1.99
C PHE A 29 -3.15 -9.83 3.10
N GLY A 30 -4.11 -10.67 3.54
CA GLY A 30 -3.88 -11.60 4.64
C GLY A 30 -4.05 -10.94 5.99
N LYS A 31 -4.02 -11.74 7.05
CA LYS A 31 -4.19 -11.25 8.43
C LYS A 31 -2.96 -10.56 8.97
N ASN A 32 -1.79 -10.85 8.41
CA ASN A 32 -0.50 -10.31 8.86
C ASN A 32 0.27 -9.72 7.67
N PRO A 33 -0.24 -8.67 7.01
CA PRO A 33 0.48 -8.05 5.91
C PRO A 33 1.68 -7.26 6.41
N THR A 34 2.65 -7.02 5.53
CA THR A 34 3.71 -6.06 5.77
C THR A 34 3.36 -4.80 5.00
N GLY A 35 3.40 -3.65 5.67
CA GLY A 35 3.12 -2.39 4.99
C GLY A 35 3.82 -1.24 5.68
N ILE A 36 4.15 -0.24 4.89
CA ILE A 36 4.78 0.97 5.38
C ILE A 36 4.26 2.17 4.59
N ILE A 37 3.94 3.24 5.31
CA ILE A 37 3.61 4.53 4.72
C ILE A 37 4.64 5.53 5.23
N THR A 38 5.25 6.27 4.32
CA THR A 38 6.23 7.29 4.66
C THR A 38 5.73 8.66 4.23
N TYR A 39 5.64 9.59 5.18
CA TYR A 39 5.33 11.00 4.93
C TYR A 39 6.58 11.81 5.24
N THR A 40 7.08 12.55 4.26
CA THR A 40 8.26 13.40 4.46
C THR A 40 7.86 14.84 4.76
N LYS A 41 8.75 15.56 5.41
CA LYS A 41 8.56 16.98 5.69
C LYS A 41 8.46 17.79 4.41
N SER A 42 9.08 17.33 3.34
CA SER A 42 9.05 18.00 2.03
C SER A 42 7.74 17.80 1.25
N GLY A 43 6.77 17.06 1.81
CA GLY A 43 5.47 16.88 1.17
C GLY A 43 5.36 15.67 0.28
N ARG A 44 6.22 14.66 0.47
CA ARG A 44 6.20 13.41 -0.30
C ARG A 44 5.57 12.29 0.49
N ILE A 45 4.89 11.39 -0.21
CA ILE A 45 4.27 10.18 0.34
C ILE A 45 4.75 8.96 -0.45
N SER A 46 4.98 7.86 0.25
CA SER A 46 5.29 6.58 -0.35
C SER A 46 4.54 5.49 0.41
N VAL A 47 3.88 4.58 -0.31
CA VAL A 47 3.07 3.51 0.27
C VAL A 47 3.48 2.18 -0.33
N HIS A 48 3.74 1.20 0.55
CA HIS A 48 3.98 -0.19 0.17
C HIS A 48 3.18 -1.09 1.09
N ILE A 49 2.34 -1.95 0.52
CA ILE A 49 1.60 -2.96 1.28
C ILE A 49 1.81 -4.29 0.58
N MET A 50 2.20 -5.31 1.32
CA MET A 50 2.58 -6.60 0.78
C MET A 50 1.91 -7.74 1.53
N GLU A 51 1.32 -8.66 0.79
CA GLU A 51 0.92 -9.94 1.34
C GLU A 51 2.16 -10.81 1.50
N ASN A 52 2.37 -11.37 2.70
CA ASN A 52 3.60 -12.07 3.02
C ASN A 52 3.72 -13.47 2.44
N ASN A 53 2.61 -14.08 2.01
CA ASN A 53 2.58 -15.48 1.55
C ASN A 53 2.64 -15.64 0.04
N ARG A 54 3.15 -14.62 -0.68
CA ARG A 54 3.26 -14.73 -2.12
C ARG A 54 4.34 -15.74 -2.50
N PRO A 55 4.02 -16.71 -3.40
CA PRO A 55 5.01 -17.68 -3.85
C PRO A 55 6.18 -17.00 -4.56
N ILE A 56 7.38 -17.52 -4.34
CA ILE A 56 8.55 -17.10 -5.12
C ILE A 56 8.48 -17.69 -6.53
N PHE A 57 9.14 -17.03 -7.48
CA PHE A 57 9.23 -17.55 -8.84
C PHE A 57 10.21 -18.73 -8.89
N THR A 58 9.78 -19.82 -9.51
CA THR A 58 10.63 -21.01 -9.66
C THR A 58 11.90 -20.70 -10.45
N SER A 59 11.80 -19.83 -11.47
CA SER A 59 12.92 -19.42 -12.31
C SER A 59 13.91 -18.53 -11.58
N GLN A 60 13.50 -17.91 -10.47
CA GLN A 60 14.26 -16.87 -9.76
C GLN A 60 14.54 -15.62 -10.62
N ASP A 61 13.78 -15.46 -11.70
CA ASP A 61 13.89 -14.34 -12.63
C ASP A 61 12.55 -13.61 -12.68
N GLN A 62 12.57 -12.33 -12.30
CA GLN A 62 11.37 -11.50 -12.27
C GLN A 62 10.63 -11.46 -13.62
N HIS A 63 11.36 -11.58 -14.71
CA HIS A 63 10.80 -11.50 -16.05
C HIS A 63 10.48 -12.86 -16.67
N ASN A 64 10.61 -13.96 -15.91
CA ASN A 64 10.39 -15.32 -16.38
C ASN A 64 9.54 -16.11 -15.38
N GLY A 65 8.38 -15.57 -15.05
CA GLY A 65 7.42 -16.25 -14.19
C GLY A 65 6.29 -16.88 -14.97
N SER A 66 5.62 -17.86 -14.37
CA SER A 66 4.36 -18.36 -14.91
C SER A 66 3.26 -17.32 -14.74
N ASP A 67 2.15 -17.47 -15.48
CA ASP A 67 1.02 -16.55 -15.38
C ASP A 67 0.49 -16.48 -13.94
N THR A 68 0.40 -17.60 -13.25
CA THR A 68 -0.07 -17.66 -11.86
C THR A 68 0.92 -16.95 -10.92
N GLU A 69 2.22 -17.16 -11.11
CA GLU A 69 3.24 -16.50 -10.30
C GLU A 69 3.17 -14.98 -10.46
N ILE A 70 3.05 -14.52 -11.70
CA ILE A 70 2.95 -13.10 -12.01
C ILE A 70 1.68 -12.49 -11.40
N ARG A 71 0.54 -13.18 -11.54
CA ARG A 71 -0.74 -12.72 -10.99
C ARG A 71 -0.66 -12.58 -9.47
N ASN A 72 -0.16 -13.60 -8.78
CA ASN A 72 -0.05 -13.57 -7.32
C ASN A 72 0.89 -12.47 -6.85
N ALA A 73 1.99 -12.26 -7.55
CA ALA A 73 2.93 -11.20 -7.22
C ALA A 73 2.28 -9.83 -7.35
N PHE A 74 1.54 -9.59 -8.43
CA PHE A 74 0.89 -8.32 -8.69
C PHE A 74 -0.28 -8.05 -7.72
N GLU A 75 -1.18 -9.03 -7.57
CA GLU A 75 -2.38 -8.85 -6.74
C GLU A 75 -2.06 -8.73 -5.25
N GLY A 76 -0.95 -9.28 -4.82
CA GLY A 76 -0.54 -9.25 -3.41
C GLY A 76 0.32 -8.05 -3.04
N TYR A 77 0.34 -6.99 -3.84
CA TYR A 77 1.18 -5.83 -3.56
C TYR A 77 0.49 -4.55 -3.97
N VAL A 78 0.60 -3.52 -3.10
CA VAL A 78 0.20 -2.14 -3.41
C VAL A 78 1.45 -1.28 -3.31
N ALA A 79 1.72 -0.50 -4.34
CA ALA A 79 2.85 0.42 -4.34
C ALA A 79 2.48 1.69 -5.08
N TYR A 80 2.65 2.83 -4.42
CA TYR A 80 2.55 4.12 -5.08
C TYR A 80 3.33 5.17 -4.31
N SER A 81 3.65 6.24 -5.00
CA SER A 81 4.28 7.41 -4.38
C SER A 81 3.80 8.68 -5.07
N GLY A 82 4.05 9.81 -4.44
CA GLY A 82 3.69 11.11 -4.96
C GLY A 82 3.84 12.16 -3.89
N THR A 83 2.93 13.12 -3.92
CA THR A 83 2.86 14.18 -2.92
C THR A 83 1.60 14.02 -2.06
N TYR A 84 1.52 14.76 -0.96
CA TYR A 84 0.31 14.74 -0.13
C TYR A 84 -0.05 16.14 0.32
N THR A 85 -1.34 16.33 0.56
CA THR A 85 -1.85 17.52 1.22
C THR A 85 -2.78 17.09 2.34
N ILE A 86 -2.83 17.90 3.39
CA ILE A 86 -3.64 17.62 4.57
C ILE A 86 -4.71 18.69 4.69
N SER A 87 -5.97 18.25 4.81
CA SER A 87 -7.08 19.15 5.11
C SER A 87 -7.49 18.93 6.57
N LYS A 88 -7.08 19.84 7.43
CA LYS A 88 -7.43 19.79 8.84
C LYS A 88 -8.96 19.94 9.03
N GLU A 89 -9.57 20.81 8.23
CA GLU A 89 -11.02 21.06 8.31
C GLU A 89 -11.84 19.81 8.00
N GLU A 90 -11.42 19.05 6.98
CA GLU A 90 -12.10 17.83 6.56
C GLU A 90 -11.63 16.60 7.34
N GLY A 91 -10.51 16.71 8.06
CA GLY A 91 -9.89 15.56 8.71
C GLY A 91 -9.36 14.53 7.74
N LYS A 92 -8.85 14.97 6.59
CA LYS A 92 -8.43 14.08 5.49
C LYS A 92 -7.02 14.39 5.03
N VAL A 93 -6.35 13.34 4.53
CA VAL A 93 -5.10 13.44 3.81
C VAL A 93 -5.34 13.02 2.38
N TYR A 94 -4.91 13.85 1.44
CA TYR A 94 -5.03 13.56 0.01
C TYR A 94 -3.68 13.13 -0.53
N HIS A 95 -3.63 11.96 -1.15
CA HIS A 95 -2.44 11.46 -1.81
C HIS A 95 -2.54 11.78 -3.30
N HIS A 96 -1.56 12.49 -3.82
CA HIS A 96 -1.49 12.86 -5.24
C HIS A 96 -0.47 11.93 -5.89
N ILE A 97 -0.95 10.91 -6.57
CA ILE A 97 -0.14 9.80 -7.05
C ILE A 97 0.63 10.20 -8.30
N GLU A 98 1.95 9.97 -8.29
CA GLU A 98 2.84 10.21 -9.44
C GLU A 98 3.37 8.91 -10.01
N THR A 99 3.66 7.92 -9.15
CA THR A 99 4.10 6.59 -9.57
C THR A 99 3.25 5.54 -8.89
N CYS A 100 2.96 4.44 -9.57
CA CYS A 100 2.11 3.40 -9.01
C CYS A 100 2.34 2.06 -9.72
N LEU A 101 2.08 0.98 -8.98
CA LEU A 101 2.11 -0.37 -9.56
C LEU A 101 0.84 -0.62 -10.37
N PHE A 102 -0.33 -0.22 -9.86
CA PHE A 102 -1.59 -0.38 -10.57
C PHE A 102 -1.75 0.78 -11.56
N PRO A 103 -1.75 0.51 -12.88
CA PRO A 103 -1.66 1.58 -13.88
C PRO A 103 -2.85 2.53 -13.91
N ASN A 104 -3.97 2.16 -13.30
CA ASN A 104 -5.17 3.00 -13.32
C ASN A 104 -5.14 4.13 -12.29
N TRP A 105 -4.17 4.16 -11.42
CA TRP A 105 -4.05 5.23 -10.41
C TRP A 105 -3.33 6.44 -10.95
#